data_21903edf6f6fe49f41d708e99769ebf9
#
_entry.id   21903edf6f6fe49f41d708e99769ebf9
#
_cell.length_a   1.000
_cell.length_b   1.000
_cell.length_c   1.000
_cell.angle_alpha   90.00
_cell.angle_beta   90.00
_cell.angle_gamma   90.00
#
_symmetry.space_group_name_H-M   'P 1'
#
loop_
_entity.id
_entity.type
_entity.pdbx_description
1 polymer ?
#
loop_
_entity_poly.entity_id
_entity_poly.type
_entity_poly.pdbx_seq_one_letter_code
_entity_poly.pdbx_strand_id
1 'polypeptide(L)'
;GLVGSEMCIRDSKFGCEFVAGKKPWGNVKADIYMPCAMQNEIRIEDAQAMVKLGVKYLNEVSNMPTTNEALAYLQANGVVVAPSKAVNAGGVAVSGLEMSQNSERLAWTAQEVDEKLKHIMSGIHNQILDALKAFNMDYNLVAGANLAGFKKVADAMIAQGIN
;
A
#
# COMPACT_ATOMS: atom_id res chain seq x y z
N GLY A 1 5.59 -8.81 20.34
CA GLY A 1 6.70 -8.04 20.10
C GLY A 1 6.97 -6.92 21.07
N LEU A 2 8.17 -6.52 21.04
CA LEU A 2 8.78 -5.50 21.89
C LEU A 2 8.51 -4.08 21.38
N VAL A 3 7.28 -3.78 21.02
CA VAL A 3 6.91 -2.51 20.35
C VAL A 3 7.39 -1.27 21.14
N GLY A 4 7.33 -1.29 22.45
CA GLY A 4 7.75 -0.17 23.30
C GLY A 4 9.27 0.05 23.33
N SER A 5 10.06 -1.01 23.48
CA SER A 5 11.52 -0.91 23.56
C SER A 5 12.17 -0.59 22.21
N GLU A 6 11.65 -1.14 21.12
CA GLU A 6 12.14 -0.86 19.78
C GLU A 6 11.85 0.58 19.34
N MET A 7 10.72 1.15 19.75
CA MET A 7 10.41 2.55 19.49
C MET A 7 11.37 3.48 20.24
N CYS A 8 11.66 3.22 21.50
CA CYS A 8 12.62 4.03 22.27
C CYS A 8 14.04 3.99 21.68
N ILE A 9 14.49 2.83 21.20
CA ILE A 9 15.81 2.68 20.54
C ILE A 9 15.84 3.49 19.23
N ARG A 10 14.79 3.44 18.45
CA ARG A 10 14.68 4.17 17.18
C ARG A 10 14.66 5.67 17.40
N ASP A 11 13.87 6.15 18.37
CA ASP A 11 13.74 7.57 18.68
C ASP A 11 15.06 8.17 19.13
N SER A 12 15.79 7.48 20.03
CA SER A 12 17.12 7.93 20.47
C SER A 12 18.16 7.89 19.36
N LYS A 13 18.09 6.90 18.44
CA LYS A 13 19.03 6.76 17.33
C LYS A 13 18.83 7.80 16.22
N PHE A 14 17.59 8.20 15.95
CA PHE A 14 17.24 9.09 14.85
C PHE A 14 16.73 10.45 15.30
N GLY A 15 16.70 10.73 16.60
CA GLY A 15 16.25 12.00 17.15
C GLY A 15 14.78 12.30 16.89
N CYS A 16 13.95 11.27 16.78
CA CYS A 16 12.52 11.40 16.55
C CYS A 16 11.79 11.62 17.88
N GLU A 17 10.71 12.42 17.86
CA GLU A 17 9.80 12.54 18.99
C GLU A 17 8.85 11.34 19.04
N PHE A 18 8.79 10.69 20.19
CA PHE A 18 7.82 9.62 20.47
C PHE A 18 6.74 10.13 21.43
N VAL A 19 5.48 10.01 21.02
CA VAL A 19 4.31 10.38 21.84
C VAL A 19 3.49 9.14 22.15
N ALA A 20 3.66 8.61 23.36
CA ALA A 20 2.95 7.41 23.80
C ALA A 20 1.43 7.56 23.72
N GLY A 21 0.76 6.52 23.21
CA GLY A 21 -0.71 6.47 23.16
C GLY A 21 -1.37 7.38 22.13
N LYS A 22 -0.61 8.13 21.32
CA LYS A 22 -1.17 8.96 20.24
C LYS A 22 -0.85 8.36 18.87
N LYS A 23 -1.83 8.45 17.98
CA LYS A 23 -1.65 8.15 16.57
C LYS A 23 -1.07 9.38 15.84
N PRO A 24 -0.24 9.22 14.80
CA PRO A 24 0.25 10.33 13.99
C PRO A 24 -0.85 10.95 13.12
N TRP A 25 -1.89 10.17 12.82
CA TRP A 25 -3.00 10.57 11.96
C TRP A 25 -3.72 11.79 12.53
N GLY A 26 -3.69 12.90 11.80
CA GLY A 26 -4.31 14.15 12.23
C GLY A 26 -3.55 14.93 13.32
N ASN A 27 -2.43 14.45 13.81
CA ASN A 27 -1.58 15.14 14.80
C ASN A 27 -0.27 15.66 14.20
N VAL A 28 0.21 15.08 13.12
CA VAL A 28 1.43 15.49 12.42
C VAL A 28 1.04 15.94 11.01
N LYS A 29 1.42 17.14 10.61
CA LYS A 29 1.18 17.61 9.24
C LYS A 29 2.15 16.95 8.28
N ALA A 30 1.60 16.24 7.28
CA ALA A 30 2.37 15.61 6.22
C ALA A 30 1.58 15.62 4.90
N ASP A 31 2.27 15.68 3.79
CA ASP A 31 1.66 15.52 2.47
C ASP A 31 1.31 14.05 2.18
N ILE A 32 2.10 13.12 2.72
CA ILE A 32 1.99 11.68 2.49
C ILE A 32 1.95 10.96 3.83
N TYR A 33 0.97 10.10 4.02
CA TYR A 33 0.91 9.16 5.13
C TYR A 33 1.07 7.73 4.66
N MET A 34 1.80 6.93 5.44
CA MET A 34 2.10 5.53 5.14
C MET A 34 1.84 4.66 6.38
N PRO A 35 0.59 4.21 6.61
CA PRO A 35 0.27 3.31 7.72
C PRO A 35 0.92 1.94 7.48
N CYS A 36 1.74 1.50 8.43
CA CYS A 36 2.55 0.29 8.29
C CYS A 36 2.29 -0.74 9.41
N ALA A 37 1.34 -0.50 10.31
CA ALA A 37 1.20 -1.30 11.52
C ALA A 37 -0.01 -2.22 11.52
N MET A 38 -1.21 -1.71 11.68
CA MET A 38 -2.38 -2.53 11.99
C MET A 38 -3.54 -2.31 11.02
N GLN A 39 -4.37 -3.34 10.90
CA GLN A 39 -5.64 -3.26 10.19
C GLN A 39 -6.61 -2.31 10.93
N ASN A 40 -7.36 -1.51 10.16
CA ASN A 40 -8.37 -0.57 10.66
C ASN A 40 -7.83 0.45 11.69
N GLU A 41 -6.56 0.82 11.57
CA GLU A 41 -5.97 1.83 12.46
C GLU A 41 -6.39 3.26 12.10
N ILE A 42 -6.77 3.53 10.85
CA ILE A 42 -7.30 4.82 10.39
C ILE A 42 -8.83 4.73 10.32
N ARG A 43 -9.49 5.44 11.20
CA ARG A 43 -10.96 5.53 11.26
C ARG A 43 -11.43 6.87 10.70
N ILE A 44 -12.75 7.08 10.70
CA ILE A 44 -13.34 8.29 10.12
C ILE A 44 -12.83 9.58 10.78
N GLU A 45 -12.65 9.57 12.09
CA GLU A 45 -12.16 10.74 12.84
C GLU A 45 -10.71 11.08 12.44
N ASP A 46 -9.87 10.04 12.28
CA ASP A 46 -8.49 10.17 11.81
C ASP A 46 -8.47 10.76 10.39
N ALA A 47 -9.30 10.23 9.49
CA ALA A 47 -9.40 10.70 8.10
C ALA A 47 -9.85 12.18 8.01
N GLN A 48 -10.82 12.58 8.83
CA GLN A 48 -11.28 13.96 8.91
C GLN A 48 -10.16 14.91 9.39
N ALA A 49 -9.38 14.48 10.38
CA ALA A 49 -8.26 15.23 10.88
C ALA A 49 -7.12 15.33 9.84
N MET A 50 -6.82 14.24 9.12
CA MET A 50 -5.83 14.22 8.04
C MET A 50 -6.20 15.20 6.91
N VAL A 51 -7.46 15.22 6.48
CA VAL A 51 -7.95 16.15 5.45
C VAL A 51 -7.81 17.60 5.91
N LYS A 52 -8.15 17.91 7.16
CA LYS A 52 -7.97 19.26 7.74
C LYS A 52 -6.50 19.72 7.74
N LEU A 53 -5.56 18.78 7.87
CA LEU A 53 -4.11 19.07 7.79
C LEU A 53 -3.57 19.14 6.36
N GLY A 54 -4.41 18.86 5.36
CA GLY A 54 -4.06 19.00 3.95
C GLY A 54 -3.28 17.80 3.39
N VAL A 55 -3.55 16.57 3.87
CA VAL A 55 -3.00 15.35 3.28
C VAL A 55 -3.32 15.24 1.80
N LYS A 56 -2.36 14.82 1.01
CA LYS A 56 -2.53 14.63 -0.46
C LYS A 56 -2.55 13.16 -0.84
N TYR A 57 -1.73 12.35 -0.16
CA TYR A 57 -1.52 10.95 -0.50
C TYR A 57 -1.61 10.06 0.74
N LEU A 58 -2.30 8.94 0.60
CA LEU A 58 -2.31 7.86 1.58
C LEU A 58 -1.85 6.57 0.89
N ASN A 59 -0.72 6.01 1.29
CA ASN A 59 -0.21 4.74 0.79
C ASN A 59 -0.41 3.66 1.84
N GLU A 60 -1.33 2.77 1.62
CA GLU A 60 -1.67 1.68 2.56
C GLU A 60 -0.60 0.59 2.54
N VAL A 61 0.38 0.67 3.42
CA VAL A 61 1.49 -0.31 3.49
C VAL A 61 1.09 -1.55 4.28
N SER A 62 0.41 -1.41 5.41
CA SER A 62 -0.18 -2.55 6.12
C SER A 62 -1.44 -3.07 5.42
N ASN A 63 -1.90 -4.26 5.81
CA ASN A 63 -3.12 -4.82 5.24
C ASN A 63 -4.36 -4.08 5.75
N MET A 64 -5.12 -3.47 4.85
CA MET A 64 -6.37 -2.75 5.13
C MET A 64 -6.29 -1.81 6.35
N PRO A 65 -5.35 -0.85 6.38
CA PRO A 65 -5.19 0.02 7.55
C PRO A 65 -6.34 1.00 7.72
N THR A 66 -7.06 1.32 6.64
CA THR A 66 -8.11 2.32 6.59
C THR A 66 -9.48 1.63 6.54
N THR A 67 -10.39 2.05 7.40
CA THR A 67 -11.79 1.57 7.35
C THR A 67 -12.46 2.03 6.05
N ASN A 68 -13.45 1.28 5.57
CA ASN A 68 -14.14 1.62 4.31
C ASN A 68 -14.78 3.02 4.35
N GLU A 69 -15.31 3.42 5.50
CA GLU A 69 -15.89 4.75 5.70
C GLU A 69 -14.83 5.85 5.60
N ALA A 70 -13.68 5.66 6.26
CA ALA A 70 -12.55 6.58 6.20
C ALA A 70 -11.97 6.67 4.78
N LEU A 71 -11.86 5.55 4.08
CA LEU A 71 -11.40 5.47 2.71
C LEU A 71 -12.30 6.29 1.77
N ALA A 72 -13.62 6.07 1.85
CA ALA A 72 -14.59 6.82 1.05
C ALA A 72 -14.51 8.32 1.33
N TYR A 73 -14.35 8.71 2.59
CA TYR A 73 -14.22 10.11 2.98
C TYR A 73 -12.95 10.75 2.41
N LEU A 74 -11.80 10.07 2.52
CA LEU A 74 -10.52 10.57 1.97
C LEU A 74 -10.61 10.77 0.47
N GLN A 75 -11.14 9.80 -0.27
CA GLN A 75 -11.32 9.89 -1.72
C GLN A 75 -12.28 11.02 -2.11
N ALA A 76 -13.40 11.18 -1.40
CA ALA A 76 -14.35 12.27 -1.64
C ALA A 76 -13.76 13.66 -1.40
N ASN A 77 -12.70 13.76 -0.58
CA ASN A 77 -11.97 15.01 -0.34
C ASN A 77 -10.69 15.14 -1.18
N GLY A 78 -10.56 14.38 -2.26
CA GLY A 78 -9.47 14.51 -3.24
C GLY A 78 -8.13 13.91 -2.79
N VAL A 79 -8.10 13.11 -1.74
CA VAL A 79 -6.89 12.40 -1.32
C VAL A 79 -6.66 11.20 -2.25
N VAL A 80 -5.48 11.11 -2.81
CA VAL A 80 -5.08 9.95 -3.62
C VAL A 80 -4.73 8.80 -2.68
N VAL A 81 -5.48 7.70 -2.77
CA VAL A 81 -5.23 6.52 -1.96
C VAL A 81 -4.66 5.40 -2.83
N ALA A 82 -3.46 4.94 -2.49
CA ALA A 82 -2.88 3.75 -3.07
C ALA A 82 -3.24 2.53 -2.18
N PRO A 83 -3.97 1.54 -2.72
CA PRO A 83 -4.54 0.46 -1.93
C PRO A 83 -3.49 -0.54 -1.45
N SER A 84 -3.70 -1.12 -0.28
CA SER A 84 -2.78 -2.06 0.37
C SER A 84 -2.36 -3.22 -0.54
N LYS A 85 -3.30 -3.81 -1.27
CA LYS A 85 -3.04 -4.93 -2.20
C LYS A 85 -2.03 -4.62 -3.32
N ALA A 86 -1.83 -3.33 -3.64
CA ALA A 86 -0.82 -2.89 -4.60
C ALA A 86 0.45 -2.41 -3.90
N VAL A 87 0.31 -1.60 -2.85
CA VAL A 87 1.45 -0.97 -2.14
C VAL A 87 2.30 -2.02 -1.43
N ASN A 88 1.70 -2.98 -0.74
CA ASN A 88 2.43 -3.99 0.03
C ASN A 88 2.85 -5.23 -0.76
N ALA A 89 2.52 -5.30 -2.04
CA ALA A 89 2.90 -6.41 -2.92
C ALA A 89 4.42 -6.59 -3.05
N GLY A 90 5.20 -5.55 -2.76
CA GLY A 90 6.67 -5.60 -2.78
C GLY A 90 7.24 -6.64 -1.82
N GLY A 91 6.67 -6.80 -0.63
CA GLY A 91 7.11 -7.78 0.35
C GLY A 91 7.01 -9.22 -0.16
N VAL A 92 5.85 -9.60 -0.68
CA VAL A 92 5.65 -10.95 -1.25
C VAL A 92 6.43 -11.15 -2.55
N ALA A 93 6.63 -10.08 -3.34
CA ALA A 93 7.45 -10.14 -4.54
C ALA A 93 8.91 -10.49 -4.20
N VAL A 94 9.50 -9.85 -3.19
CA VAL A 94 10.85 -10.17 -2.71
C VAL A 94 10.94 -11.59 -2.19
N SER A 95 9.95 -12.08 -1.46
CA SER A 95 9.88 -13.49 -1.04
C SER A 95 9.86 -14.45 -2.24
N GLY A 96 9.11 -14.12 -3.30
CA GLY A 96 9.11 -14.90 -4.55
C GLY A 96 10.47 -14.87 -5.25
N LEU A 97 11.15 -13.74 -5.27
CA LEU A 97 12.51 -13.61 -5.81
C LEU A 97 13.52 -14.45 -5.01
N GLU A 98 13.41 -14.45 -3.66
CA GLU A 98 14.24 -15.27 -2.80
C GLU A 98 14.03 -16.77 -3.08
N MET A 99 12.79 -17.23 -3.19
CA MET A 99 12.48 -18.60 -3.57
C MET A 99 13.08 -18.98 -4.94
N SER A 100 13.00 -18.09 -5.91
CA SER A 100 13.59 -18.31 -7.24
C SER A 100 15.11 -18.43 -7.16
N GLN A 101 15.77 -17.49 -6.48
CA GLN A 101 17.22 -17.51 -6.26
C GLN A 101 17.68 -18.81 -5.59
N ASN A 102 16.94 -19.25 -4.55
CA ASN A 102 17.25 -20.48 -3.83
C ASN A 102 17.10 -21.72 -4.74
N SER A 103 16.08 -21.73 -5.60
CA SER A 103 15.85 -22.82 -6.56
C SER A 103 16.93 -22.88 -7.63
N GLU A 104 17.42 -21.75 -8.11
CA GLU A 104 18.52 -21.64 -9.06
C GLU A 104 19.88 -21.97 -8.43
N ARG A 105 19.97 -21.96 -7.09
CA ARG A 105 21.22 -22.10 -6.31
C ARG A 105 22.28 -21.05 -6.67
N LEU A 106 21.83 -19.86 -7.04
CA LEU A 106 22.65 -18.71 -7.36
C LEU A 106 22.43 -17.60 -6.34
N ALA A 107 23.36 -16.70 -6.19
CA ALA A 107 23.22 -15.51 -5.40
C ALA A 107 23.14 -14.29 -6.34
N TRP A 108 22.04 -13.53 -6.20
CA TRP A 108 21.91 -12.24 -6.87
C TRP A 108 22.46 -11.12 -6.02
N THR A 109 22.96 -10.10 -6.65
CA THR A 109 23.39 -8.88 -5.95
C THR A 109 22.19 -8.10 -5.44
N ALA A 110 22.40 -7.26 -4.44
CA ALA A 110 21.35 -6.37 -3.93
C ALA A 110 20.77 -5.48 -5.03
N GLN A 111 21.60 -5.03 -5.97
CA GLN A 111 21.18 -4.21 -7.11
C GLN A 111 20.25 -4.99 -8.05
N GLU A 112 20.56 -6.23 -8.39
CA GLU A 112 19.71 -7.07 -9.25
C GLU A 112 18.33 -7.32 -8.61
N VAL A 113 18.30 -7.55 -7.29
CA VAL A 113 17.04 -7.71 -6.55
C VAL A 113 16.23 -6.41 -6.56
N ASP A 114 16.87 -5.27 -6.32
CA ASP A 114 16.22 -3.95 -6.32
C ASP A 114 15.65 -3.60 -7.69
N GLU A 115 16.38 -3.85 -8.77
CA GLU A 115 15.89 -3.63 -10.14
C GLU A 115 14.71 -4.52 -10.49
N LYS A 116 14.75 -5.80 -10.11
CA LYS A 116 13.60 -6.72 -10.28
C LYS A 116 12.38 -6.23 -9.50
N LEU A 117 12.57 -5.81 -8.25
CA LEU A 117 11.49 -5.26 -7.42
C LEU A 117 10.90 -3.99 -8.02
N LYS A 118 11.72 -3.04 -8.47
CA LYS A 118 11.26 -1.83 -9.15
C LYS A 118 10.45 -2.15 -10.40
N HIS A 119 10.90 -3.11 -11.19
CA HIS A 119 10.16 -3.56 -12.37
C HIS A 119 8.80 -4.14 -12.01
N ILE A 120 8.73 -5.00 -10.99
CA ILE A 120 7.47 -5.59 -10.50
C ILE A 120 6.51 -4.50 -10.03
N MET A 121 6.97 -3.58 -9.18
CA MET A 121 6.13 -2.53 -8.62
C MET A 121 5.64 -1.54 -9.68
N SER A 122 6.49 -1.18 -10.62
CA SER A 122 6.11 -0.36 -11.79
C SER A 122 5.09 -1.09 -12.67
N GLY A 123 5.26 -2.39 -12.86
CA GLY A 123 4.31 -3.25 -13.58
C GLY A 123 2.93 -3.28 -12.92
N ILE A 124 2.87 -3.39 -11.58
CA ILE A 124 1.62 -3.34 -10.82
C ILE A 124 0.92 -1.98 -11.02
N HIS A 125 1.67 -0.90 -10.91
CA HIS A 125 1.11 0.45 -11.11
C HIS A 125 0.54 0.63 -12.53
N ASN A 126 1.30 0.22 -13.55
CA ASN A 126 0.85 0.30 -14.93
C ASN A 126 -0.41 -0.54 -15.19
N GLN A 127 -0.50 -1.76 -14.65
CA GLN A 127 -1.71 -2.59 -14.74
C GLN A 127 -2.94 -1.91 -14.13
N ILE A 128 -2.78 -1.18 -13.03
CA ILE A 128 -3.85 -0.38 -12.43
C ILE A 128 -4.32 0.72 -13.38
N LEU A 129 -3.37 1.47 -13.95
CA LEU A 129 -3.69 2.53 -14.90
C LEU A 129 -4.33 2.00 -16.19
N ASP A 130 -3.84 0.89 -16.70
CA ASP A 130 -4.40 0.24 -17.89
C ASP A 130 -5.83 -0.26 -17.64
N ALA A 131 -6.10 -0.80 -16.44
CA ALA A 131 -7.45 -1.20 -16.06
C ALA A 131 -8.39 0.02 -15.98
N LEU A 132 -7.99 1.11 -15.35
CA LEU A 132 -8.78 2.35 -15.32
C LEU A 132 -9.11 2.84 -16.73
N LYS A 133 -8.11 2.86 -17.60
CA LYS A 133 -8.28 3.27 -19.01
C LYS A 133 -9.23 2.33 -19.77
N ALA A 134 -9.06 1.02 -19.60
CA ALA A 134 -9.90 0.03 -20.30
C ALA A 134 -11.37 0.11 -19.90
N PHE A 135 -11.66 0.50 -18.65
CA PHE A 135 -13.03 0.68 -18.15
C PHE A 135 -13.51 2.13 -18.20
N ASN A 136 -12.74 3.03 -18.83
CA ASN A 136 -13.06 4.45 -18.97
C ASN A 136 -13.40 5.13 -17.63
N MET A 137 -12.57 4.87 -16.61
CA MET A 137 -12.74 5.40 -15.27
C MET A 137 -11.75 6.52 -14.98
N ASP A 138 -12.16 7.43 -14.11
CA ASP A 138 -11.29 8.47 -13.57
C ASP A 138 -10.15 7.88 -12.73
N TYR A 139 -9.12 8.69 -12.45
CA TYR A 139 -7.96 8.29 -11.67
C TYR A 139 -8.35 7.90 -10.25
N ASN A 140 -8.48 6.61 -10.00
CA ASN A 140 -8.78 6.00 -8.73
C ASN A 140 -8.01 4.67 -8.59
N LEU A 141 -6.87 4.71 -7.89
CA LEU A 141 -6.00 3.53 -7.76
C LEU A 141 -6.66 2.35 -7.04
N VAL A 142 -7.59 2.62 -6.12
CA VAL A 142 -8.35 1.57 -5.42
C VAL A 142 -9.27 0.83 -6.39
N ALA A 143 -10.03 1.57 -7.18
CA ALA A 143 -10.89 0.99 -8.21
C ALA A 143 -10.09 0.26 -9.30
N GLY A 144 -9.00 0.87 -9.79
CA GLY A 144 -8.13 0.27 -10.79
C GLY A 144 -7.50 -1.04 -10.33
N ALA A 145 -7.04 -1.12 -9.07
CA ALA A 145 -6.49 -2.35 -8.50
C ALA A 145 -7.54 -3.48 -8.41
N ASN A 146 -8.78 -3.13 -8.05
CA ASN A 146 -9.90 -4.09 -8.02
C ASN A 146 -10.22 -4.60 -9.43
N LEU A 147 -10.31 -3.70 -10.40
CA LEU A 147 -10.61 -4.04 -11.79
C LEU A 147 -9.51 -4.89 -12.43
N ALA A 148 -8.24 -4.55 -12.21
CA ALA A 148 -7.11 -5.33 -12.71
C ALA A 148 -7.14 -6.78 -12.17
N GLY A 149 -7.39 -6.94 -10.87
CA GLY A 149 -7.52 -8.25 -10.25
C GLY A 149 -8.74 -9.02 -10.75
N PHE A 150 -9.91 -8.38 -10.81
CA PHE A 150 -11.14 -8.97 -11.31
C PHE A 150 -11.00 -9.44 -12.78
N LYS A 151 -10.48 -8.58 -13.65
CA LYS A 151 -10.31 -8.90 -15.07
C LYS A 151 -9.48 -10.17 -15.27
N LYS A 152 -8.38 -10.32 -14.53
CA LYS A 152 -7.53 -11.50 -14.62
C LYS A 152 -8.27 -12.80 -14.29
N VAL A 153 -9.12 -12.77 -13.25
CA VAL A 153 -9.93 -13.92 -12.86
C VAL A 153 -11.06 -14.17 -13.87
N ALA A 154 -11.76 -13.12 -14.29
CA ALA A 154 -12.84 -13.22 -15.25
C ALA A 154 -12.37 -13.78 -16.60
N ASP A 155 -11.24 -13.30 -17.13
CA ASP A 155 -10.65 -13.81 -18.37
C ASP A 155 -10.30 -15.31 -18.25
N ALA A 156 -9.76 -15.74 -17.12
CA ALA A 156 -9.47 -17.14 -16.85
C ALA A 156 -10.74 -18.00 -16.78
N MET A 157 -11.79 -17.50 -16.11
CA MET A 157 -13.08 -18.19 -16.05
C MET A 157 -13.71 -18.34 -17.44
N ILE A 158 -13.67 -17.30 -18.27
CA ILE A 158 -14.17 -17.34 -19.64
C ILE A 158 -13.38 -18.38 -20.48
N ALA A 159 -12.06 -18.38 -20.35
CA ALA A 159 -11.19 -19.31 -21.11
C ALA A 159 -11.36 -20.77 -20.68
N GLN A 160 -11.63 -21.03 -19.41
CA GLN A 160 -11.79 -22.40 -18.87
C GLN A 160 -13.23 -22.90 -18.92
N GLY A 161 -14.20 -22.02 -19.15
CA GLY A 161 -15.62 -22.29 -19.05
C GLY A 161 -16.12 -22.14 -17.61
N ILE A 162 -17.42 -21.82 -17.49
CA ILE A 162 -18.14 -21.77 -16.21
C ILE A 162 -18.92 -23.06 -16.12
N ASN A 163 -18.49 -23.99 -15.28
CA ASN A 163 -19.20 -25.23 -14.96
C ASN A 163 -20.03 -25.07 -13.70
#